data_bf2529c01d12e0dd62d75ce979c56725
#
_entry.id   bf2529c01d12e0dd62d75ce979c56725
#
_cell.length_a   1.000
_cell.length_b   1.000
_cell.length_c   1.000
_cell.angle_alpha   90.00
_cell.angle_beta   90.00
_cell.angle_gamma   90.00
#
_symmetry.space_group_name_H-M   'P 1'
#
loop_
_entity.id
_entity.type
_entity.pdbx_description
1 polymer ?
#
loop_
_entity_poly.entity_id
_entity_poly.type
_entity_poly.pdbx_seq_one_letter_code
_entity_poly.pdbx_strand_id
1 'polypeptide(L)' 'MDMLAPGAIERRIEDTIVKALHRADATEDLERIGAAPISDVDSFRHTQYRDHGHGCVILLESGEQFAVTIRRLED' A
#
# COMPACT_ATOMS: atom_id res chain seq x y z
N MET A 1 -3.02 9.96 28.69
CA MET A 1 -3.25 9.51 27.31
C MET A 1 -2.07 9.91 26.44
N ASP A 2 -1.56 8.96 25.71
CA ASP A 2 -0.42 9.21 24.87
C ASP A 2 -0.83 9.91 23.58
N MET A 3 -0.06 10.92 23.22
CA MET A 3 -0.25 11.57 21.92
C MET A 3 0.48 10.79 20.85
N LEU A 4 -0.23 10.52 19.77
CA LEU A 4 0.39 9.87 18.64
C LEU A 4 1.29 10.85 17.90
N ALA A 5 2.43 10.38 17.42
CA ALA A 5 3.30 11.18 16.57
C ALA A 5 2.57 11.55 15.27
N PRO A 6 2.89 12.69 14.65
CA PRO A 6 2.30 13.03 13.36
C PRO A 6 2.53 11.92 12.36
N GLY A 7 1.45 11.51 11.68
CA GLY A 7 1.51 10.44 10.69
C GLY A 7 1.49 9.04 11.25
N ALA A 8 1.37 8.85 12.58
CA ALA A 8 1.38 7.52 13.18
C ALA A 8 0.21 6.65 12.71
N ILE A 9 -0.98 7.24 12.61
CA ILE A 9 -2.15 6.50 12.15
C ILE A 9 -2.02 6.12 10.69
N GLU A 10 -1.58 7.06 9.86
CA GLU A 10 -1.37 6.84 8.43
C GLU A 10 -0.35 5.74 8.20
N ARG A 11 0.74 5.73 8.97
CA ARG A 11 1.75 4.67 8.88
C ARG A 11 1.19 3.31 9.26
N ARG A 12 0.34 3.26 10.29
CA ARG A 12 -0.27 2.01 10.72
C ARG A 12 -1.22 1.46 9.65
N ILE A 13 -1.99 2.35 9.02
CA ILE A 13 -2.87 1.97 7.91
C ILE A 13 -2.04 1.46 6.74
N GLU A 14 -0.95 2.16 6.41
CA GLU A 14 -0.03 1.75 5.36
C GLU A 14 0.50 0.33 5.61
N ASP A 15 1.00 0.06 6.82
CA ASP A 15 1.53 -1.25 7.17
C ASP A 15 0.44 -2.33 7.08
N THR A 16 -0.77 -2.02 7.50
CA THR A 16 -1.89 -2.95 7.45
C THR A 16 -2.24 -3.30 6.00
N ILE A 17 -2.27 -2.30 5.11
CA ILE A 17 -2.55 -2.52 3.70
C ILE A 17 -1.45 -3.36 3.05
N VAL A 18 -0.20 -3.04 3.31
CA VAL A 18 0.92 -3.79 2.76
C VAL A 18 0.84 -5.26 3.17
N LYS A 19 0.56 -5.53 4.45
CA LYS A 19 0.42 -6.90 4.93
C LYS A 19 -0.75 -7.62 4.27
N ALA A 20 -1.89 -6.94 4.13
CA ALA A 20 -3.07 -7.54 3.52
C ALA A 20 -2.83 -7.89 2.05
N LEU A 21 -2.10 -7.04 1.33
CA LEU A 21 -1.83 -7.24 -0.08
C LEU A 21 -0.76 -8.32 -0.34
N HIS A 22 0.00 -8.70 0.68
CA HIS A 22 0.93 -9.82 0.58
C HIS A 22 0.24 -11.18 0.74
N ARG A 23 -1.04 -11.21 1.05
CA ARG A 23 -1.78 -12.46 1.24
C ARG A 23 -2.19 -13.04 -0.11
N ALA A 24 -2.27 -14.36 -0.15
CA ALA A 24 -2.60 -15.07 -1.39
C ALA A 24 -3.98 -14.69 -1.94
N ASP A 25 -4.97 -14.42 -1.06
CA ASP A 25 -6.31 -14.09 -1.51
C ASP A 25 -6.39 -12.75 -2.24
N ALA A 26 -5.51 -11.79 -1.93
CA ALA A 26 -5.46 -10.54 -2.67
C ALA A 26 -5.09 -10.78 -4.14
N THR A 27 -4.11 -11.65 -4.40
CA THR A 27 -3.73 -12.03 -5.76
C THR A 27 -4.88 -12.75 -6.45
N GLU A 28 -5.58 -13.65 -5.75
CA GLU A 28 -6.71 -14.37 -6.32
C GLU A 28 -7.82 -13.43 -6.81
N ASP A 29 -8.11 -12.39 -6.05
CA ASP A 29 -9.13 -11.42 -6.44
C ASP A 29 -8.77 -10.70 -7.74
N LEU A 30 -7.49 -10.37 -7.91
CA LEU A 30 -7.01 -9.73 -9.13
C LEU A 30 -7.08 -10.69 -10.32
N GLU A 31 -6.72 -11.95 -10.11
CA GLU A 31 -6.75 -12.95 -11.16
C GLU A 31 -8.17 -13.19 -11.68
N ARG A 32 -9.17 -13.07 -10.83
CA ARG A 32 -10.58 -13.22 -11.22
C ARG A 32 -11.02 -12.21 -12.26
N ILE A 33 -10.42 -11.02 -12.27
CA ILE A 33 -10.75 -9.98 -13.24
C ILE A 33 -9.75 -9.93 -14.39
N GLY A 34 -8.86 -10.92 -14.48
CA GLY A 34 -7.90 -11.02 -15.56
C GLY A 34 -6.63 -10.21 -15.38
N ALA A 35 -6.41 -9.68 -14.19
CA ALA A 35 -5.18 -8.96 -13.90
C ALA A 35 -4.06 -9.94 -13.54
N ALA A 36 -2.82 -9.51 -13.69
CA ALA A 36 -1.67 -10.31 -13.32
C ALA A 36 -1.55 -10.41 -11.80
N PRO A 37 -0.89 -11.46 -11.29
CA PRO A 37 -0.64 -11.59 -9.85
C PRO A 37 0.22 -10.45 -9.31
N ILE A 38 0.09 -10.21 -8.00
CA ILE A 38 0.95 -9.25 -7.33
C ILE A 38 2.35 -9.82 -7.21
N SER A 39 3.33 -9.06 -7.70
CA SER A 39 4.74 -9.42 -7.61
C SER A 39 5.36 -8.86 -6.33
N ASP A 40 5.00 -7.63 -5.97
CA ASP A 40 5.57 -6.98 -4.78
C ASP A 40 4.67 -5.85 -4.30
N VAL A 41 4.76 -5.54 -3.03
CA VAL A 41 4.08 -4.39 -2.41
C VAL A 41 5.07 -3.75 -1.44
N ASP A 42 5.39 -2.49 -1.65
CA ASP A 42 6.32 -1.76 -0.79
C ASP A 42 5.71 -0.47 -0.29
N SER A 43 5.99 -0.15 0.98
CA SER A 43 5.63 1.16 1.53
C SER A 43 6.41 2.26 0.81
N PHE A 44 5.79 3.44 0.67
CA PHE A 44 6.46 4.58 0.03
C PHE A 44 7.83 4.88 0.64
N ARG A 45 7.98 4.74 1.95
CA ARG A 45 9.24 5.04 2.64
C ARG A 45 10.42 4.20 2.16
N HIS A 46 10.15 3.08 1.51
CA HIS A 46 11.18 2.19 0.97
C HIS A 46 11.30 2.31 -0.55
N THR A 47 10.69 3.32 -1.14
CA THR A 47 10.68 3.51 -2.59
C THR A 47 11.11 4.94 -2.94
N GLN A 48 11.17 5.21 -4.23
CA GLN A 48 11.43 6.58 -4.71
C GLN A 48 10.31 7.55 -4.39
N TYR A 49 9.17 7.05 -3.90
CA TYR A 49 8.01 7.88 -3.56
C TYR A 49 7.96 8.28 -2.09
N ARG A 50 9.05 8.10 -1.35
CA ARG A 50 9.09 8.39 0.09
C ARG A 50 8.69 9.82 0.45
N ASP A 51 8.85 10.77 -0.47
CA ASP A 51 8.50 12.17 -0.24
C ASP A 51 7.04 12.48 -0.57
N HIS A 52 6.27 11.48 -1.00
CA HIS A 52 4.86 11.64 -1.37
C HIS A 52 3.90 11.36 -0.22
N GLY A 53 4.41 11.25 1.01
CA GLY A 53 3.59 10.99 2.19
C GLY A 53 3.51 9.51 2.50
N HIS A 54 2.34 9.06 2.93
CA HIS A 54 2.11 7.67 3.30
C HIS A 54 1.37 6.93 2.20
N GLY A 55 1.74 5.68 1.99
CA GLY A 55 1.11 4.84 1.00
C GLY A 55 1.99 3.68 0.61
N CYS A 56 1.60 3.01 -0.45
CA CYS A 56 2.38 1.88 -0.94
C CYS A 56 2.32 1.80 -2.46
N VAL A 57 3.30 1.11 -3.04
CA VAL A 57 3.36 0.82 -4.46
C VAL A 57 3.10 -0.67 -4.64
N ILE A 58 2.17 -1.00 -5.51
CA ILE A 58 1.84 -2.37 -5.87
C ILE A 58 2.42 -2.65 -7.24
N LEU A 59 3.26 -3.68 -7.34
CA LEU A 59 3.84 -4.12 -8.60
C LEU A 59 3.21 -5.44 -8.99
N LEU A 60 2.68 -5.53 -10.20
CA LEU A 60 2.15 -6.78 -10.74
C LEU A 60 3.21 -7.48 -11.57
N GLU A 61 3.05 -8.77 -11.78
CA GLU A 61 3.98 -9.55 -12.60
C GLU A 61 4.03 -9.09 -14.04
N SER A 62 2.98 -8.39 -14.50
CA SER A 62 2.93 -7.79 -15.83
C SER A 62 3.87 -6.59 -15.99
N GLY A 63 4.38 -6.06 -14.87
CA GLY A 63 5.15 -4.82 -14.85
C GLY A 63 4.33 -3.58 -14.54
N GLU A 64 3.01 -3.71 -14.48
CA GLU A 64 2.14 -2.60 -14.11
C GLU A 64 2.37 -2.21 -12.66
N GLN A 65 2.33 -0.91 -12.38
CA GLN A 65 2.53 -0.38 -11.03
C GLN A 65 1.35 0.50 -10.65
N PHE A 66 0.94 0.38 -9.40
CA PHE A 66 -0.15 1.19 -8.86
C PHE A 66 0.29 1.80 -7.53
N ALA A 67 -0.10 3.03 -7.29
CA ALA A 67 0.17 3.70 -6.02
C ALA A 67 -1.11 3.84 -5.23
N VAL A 68 -1.05 3.48 -3.95
CA VAL A 68 -2.14 3.70 -3.00
C VAL A 68 -1.67 4.74 -2.01
N THR A 69 -2.33 5.90 -1.99
CA THR A 69 -1.96 6.99 -1.10
C THR A 69 -2.93 7.05 0.08
N ILE A 70 -2.37 7.19 1.27
CA ILE A 70 -3.15 7.26 2.49
C ILE A 70 -3.09 8.70 3.00
N ARG A 71 -4.26 9.31 3.12
CA ARG A 71 -4.36 10.70 3.52
C ARG A 71 -5.54 10.88 4.46
N ARG A 72 -5.31 11.64 5.52
CA ARG A 72 -6.40 12.01 6.42
C ARG A 72 -7.31 13.02 5.72
N LEU A 73 -8.60 12.75 5.75
CA LEU A 73 -9.58 13.68 5.23
C LEU A 73 -10.03 14.61 6.36
N GLU A 74 -10.10 15.87 6.08
CA GLU A 74 -10.54 16.88 7.04
C GLU A 74 -11.83 17.52 6.53
N ASP A 75 -12.73 17.80 7.47
CA ASP A 75 -14.01 18.43 7.16
C ASP A 75 -13.84 19.93 6.91
#